data_38aaf05f58ce9c57745eca43b996c5fc
#
_entry.id   38aaf05f58ce9c57745eca43b996c5fc
#
_cell.length_a   1.000
_cell.length_b   1.000
_cell.length_c   1.000
_cell.angle_alpha   90.00
_cell.angle_beta   90.00
_cell.angle_gamma   90.00
#
_symmetry.space_group_name_H-M   'P 1'
#
loop_
_entity.id
_entity.type
_entity.pdbx_description
1 polymer ?
#
loop_
_entity_poly.entity_id
_entity_poly.type
_entity_poly.pdbx_seq_one_letter_code
_entity_poly.pdbx_strand_id
1 'polypeptide(L)'
;MNLRLKIAGAVSSIAMLATATSVIAQEIRVWTTETQPARLERQQKMAADYEASTGVKVQMIPVEESDYGTRATAAFAAGDLPDVIYYPLSFALPWTEAGILDAEAAQEVLDDLGADTFAPGPVSMAATPNGIAGVPVDGWTQMVVYRKDLFEAEGLAAPTSYSNVVAALEKLHNPPEMYGFVAATKVDENFMSQVLEHVLLALSLIHI
;
A
#
# COMPACT_ATOMS: atom_id res chain seq x y z
N MET A 1 -59.10 57.37 -45.95
CA MET A 1 -59.14 55.89 -45.98
C MET A 1 -57.91 55.42 -45.26
N ASN A 2 -58.08 55.19 -43.94
CA ASN A 2 -56.95 55.04 -43.01
C ASN A 2 -56.74 53.55 -42.70
N LEU A 3 -55.62 53.00 -43.16
CA LEU A 3 -55.21 51.66 -42.91
C LEU A 3 -54.31 51.65 -41.62
N ARG A 4 -54.85 51.18 -40.53
CA ARG A 4 -54.11 51.01 -39.29
C ARG A 4 -53.39 49.64 -39.29
N LEU A 5 -52.06 49.69 -39.38
CA LEU A 5 -51.19 48.52 -39.23
C LEU A 5 -51.05 48.19 -37.78
N LYS A 6 -51.54 47.02 -37.35
CA LYS A 6 -51.29 46.51 -36.01
C LYS A 6 -50.01 45.69 -36.06
N ILE A 7 -48.97 46.20 -35.32
CA ILE A 7 -47.75 45.47 -35.09
C ILE A 7 -47.98 44.58 -33.84
N ALA A 8 -48.03 43.29 -34.05
CA ALA A 8 -48.06 42.29 -32.98
C ALA A 8 -46.61 42.03 -32.56
N GLY A 9 -46.26 42.45 -31.34
CA GLY A 9 -44.96 42.15 -30.73
C GLY A 9 -44.89 40.65 -30.30
N ALA A 10 -44.01 39.94 -30.96
CA ALA A 10 -43.64 38.57 -30.51
C ALA A 10 -42.62 38.67 -29.39
N VAL A 11 -43.02 38.35 -28.19
CA VAL A 11 -42.10 38.17 -27.05
C VAL A 11 -41.48 36.78 -27.17
N SER A 12 -40.22 36.71 -27.62
CA SER A 12 -39.43 35.49 -27.61
C SER A 12 -38.93 35.22 -26.19
N SER A 13 -39.58 34.30 -25.51
CA SER A 13 -39.07 33.74 -24.24
C SER A 13 -37.89 32.82 -24.55
N ILE A 14 -36.68 33.30 -24.34
CA ILE A 14 -35.47 32.47 -24.34
C ILE A 14 -35.50 31.66 -23.05
N ALA A 15 -35.91 30.38 -23.15
CA ALA A 15 -35.75 29.41 -22.10
C ALA A 15 -34.25 29.07 -22.00
N MET A 16 -33.53 29.58 -21.00
CA MET A 16 -32.21 29.09 -20.64
C MET A 16 -32.38 27.66 -20.11
N LEU A 17 -32.08 26.67 -20.97
CA LEU A 17 -31.81 25.32 -20.49
C LEU A 17 -30.50 25.39 -19.68
N ALA A 18 -30.60 25.40 -18.35
CA ALA A 18 -29.52 25.09 -17.49
C ALA A 18 -29.17 23.61 -17.72
N THR A 19 -28.16 23.32 -18.51
CA THR A 19 -27.54 21.99 -18.55
C THR A 19 -26.88 21.78 -17.21
N ALA A 20 -27.57 21.09 -16.30
CA ALA A 20 -26.97 20.51 -15.14
C ALA A 20 -25.95 19.49 -15.66
N THR A 21 -24.68 19.89 -15.77
CA THR A 21 -23.58 18.93 -15.88
C THR A 21 -23.64 18.12 -14.61
N SER A 22 -24.07 16.87 -14.73
CA SER A 22 -23.92 15.88 -13.68
C SER A 22 -22.43 15.82 -13.41
N VAL A 23 -21.98 16.39 -12.30
CA VAL A 23 -20.65 16.10 -11.77
C VAL A 23 -20.73 14.62 -11.42
N ILE A 24 -20.19 13.76 -12.29
CA ILE A 24 -19.96 12.38 -11.95
C ILE A 24 -19.05 12.47 -10.75
N ALA A 25 -19.55 12.07 -9.57
CA ALA A 25 -18.74 12.02 -8.38
C ALA A 25 -17.53 11.15 -8.71
N GLN A 26 -16.35 11.73 -8.70
CA GLN A 26 -15.13 11.02 -8.99
C GLN A 26 -14.93 10.01 -7.84
N GLU A 27 -14.85 8.73 -8.18
CA GLU A 27 -14.61 7.66 -7.24
C GLU A 27 -13.22 7.11 -7.49
N ILE A 28 -12.40 7.03 -6.44
CA ILE A 28 -11.06 6.43 -6.45
C ILE A 28 -11.15 5.06 -5.80
N ARG A 29 -10.76 4.02 -6.52
CA ARG A 29 -10.68 2.65 -6.02
C ARG A 29 -9.27 2.39 -5.51
N VAL A 30 -9.15 1.97 -4.25
CA VAL A 30 -7.86 1.71 -3.58
C VAL A 30 -7.82 0.26 -3.12
N TRP A 31 -6.86 -0.51 -3.60
CA TRP A 31 -6.56 -1.81 -3.03
C TRP A 31 -5.65 -1.67 -1.82
N THR A 32 -5.98 -2.40 -0.76
CA THR A 32 -5.20 -2.43 0.47
C THR A 32 -4.96 -3.87 0.94
N THR A 33 -3.78 -4.12 1.52
CA THR A 33 -3.46 -5.39 2.19
C THR A 33 -4.07 -5.49 3.59
N GLU A 34 -4.71 -4.42 4.08
CA GLU A 34 -5.30 -4.41 5.41
C GLU A 34 -6.65 -5.13 5.42
N THR A 35 -6.62 -6.41 5.80
CA THR A 35 -7.82 -7.25 5.92
C THR A 35 -8.32 -7.37 7.35
N GLN A 36 -7.52 -6.96 8.34
CA GLN A 36 -7.94 -6.96 9.75
C GLN A 36 -9.01 -5.90 10.00
N PRO A 37 -10.17 -6.24 10.62
CA PRO A 37 -11.31 -5.33 10.75
C PRO A 37 -10.96 -3.96 11.35
N ALA A 38 -10.18 -3.93 12.44
CA ALA A 38 -9.81 -2.67 13.10
C ALA A 38 -8.90 -1.76 12.25
N ARG A 39 -8.06 -2.34 11.39
CA ARG A 39 -7.20 -1.59 10.47
C ARG A 39 -7.98 -1.11 9.26
N LEU A 40 -8.82 -1.96 8.70
CA LEU A 40 -9.69 -1.61 7.58
C LEU A 40 -10.67 -0.50 7.97
N GLU A 41 -11.29 -0.56 9.16
CA GLU A 41 -12.16 0.49 9.68
C GLU A 41 -11.43 1.84 9.77
N ARG A 42 -10.17 1.84 10.21
CA ARG A 42 -9.35 3.06 10.25
C ARG A 42 -9.12 3.64 8.86
N GLN A 43 -8.80 2.81 7.87
CA GLN A 43 -8.63 3.25 6.49
C GLN A 43 -9.94 3.75 5.88
N GLN A 44 -11.06 3.08 6.16
CA GLN A 44 -12.39 3.53 5.72
C GLN A 44 -12.76 4.89 6.33
N LYS A 45 -12.39 5.10 7.60
CA LYS A 45 -12.57 6.42 8.22
C LYS A 45 -11.73 7.50 7.54
N MET A 46 -10.47 7.22 7.21
CA MET A 46 -9.61 8.16 6.47
C MET A 46 -10.21 8.47 5.09
N ALA A 47 -10.74 7.47 4.40
CA ALA A 47 -11.44 7.63 3.13
C ALA A 47 -12.66 8.55 3.26
N ALA A 48 -13.47 8.35 4.30
CA ALA A 48 -14.64 9.19 4.57
C ALA A 48 -14.27 10.65 4.94
N ASP A 49 -13.20 10.83 5.72
CA ASP A 49 -12.69 12.17 6.06
C ASP A 49 -12.17 12.90 4.79
N TYR A 50 -11.53 12.18 3.86
CA TYR A 50 -11.09 12.70 2.58
C TYR A 50 -12.29 13.09 1.69
N GLU A 51 -13.29 12.22 1.55
CA GLU A 51 -14.53 12.50 0.82
C GLU A 51 -15.23 13.74 1.39
N ALA A 52 -15.33 13.87 2.71
CA ALA A 52 -15.94 15.03 3.35
C ALA A 52 -15.21 16.35 3.06
N SER A 53 -13.89 16.30 2.85
CA SER A 53 -13.06 17.49 2.60
C SER A 53 -12.95 17.85 1.12
N THR A 54 -13.01 16.88 0.21
CA THR A 54 -12.74 17.05 -1.22
C THR A 54 -13.96 16.84 -2.12
N GLY A 55 -14.97 16.11 -1.63
CA GLY A 55 -16.09 15.63 -2.45
C GLY A 55 -15.75 14.41 -3.33
N VAL A 56 -14.52 13.89 -3.25
CA VAL A 56 -14.06 12.72 -3.99
C VAL A 56 -14.26 11.46 -3.14
N LYS A 57 -15.08 10.52 -3.62
CA LYS A 57 -15.31 9.26 -2.92
C LYS A 57 -14.10 8.34 -3.07
N VAL A 58 -13.71 7.69 -1.97
CA VAL A 58 -12.65 6.68 -1.97
C VAL A 58 -13.20 5.33 -1.52
N GLN A 59 -13.08 4.33 -2.37
CA GLN A 59 -13.47 2.96 -2.07
C GLN A 59 -12.26 2.14 -1.65
N MET A 60 -12.18 1.77 -0.37
CA MET A 60 -11.16 0.85 0.15
C MET A 60 -11.56 -0.60 -0.13
N ILE A 61 -10.75 -1.32 -0.89
CA ILE A 61 -10.98 -2.70 -1.32
C ILE A 61 -9.89 -3.58 -0.70
N PRO A 62 -10.19 -4.34 0.35
CA PRO A 62 -9.22 -5.24 0.96
C PRO A 62 -8.93 -6.43 0.02
N VAL A 63 -7.65 -6.76 -0.09
CA VAL A 63 -7.14 -7.90 -0.85
C VAL A 63 -6.13 -8.64 0.01
N GLU A 64 -6.31 -9.94 0.17
CA GLU A 64 -5.34 -10.77 0.88
C GLU A 64 -3.99 -10.72 0.19
N GLU A 65 -2.92 -10.59 0.96
CA GLU A 65 -1.56 -10.42 0.42
C GLU A 65 -1.13 -11.59 -0.47
N SER A 66 -1.54 -12.82 -0.14
CA SER A 66 -1.30 -14.02 -0.96
C SER A 66 -1.94 -13.95 -2.35
N ASP A 67 -3.00 -13.18 -2.53
CA ASP A 67 -3.76 -13.08 -3.77
C ASP A 67 -3.33 -11.91 -4.65
N TYR A 68 -2.53 -11.00 -4.11
CA TYR A 68 -2.17 -9.74 -4.75
C TYR A 68 -1.59 -9.93 -6.15
N GLY A 69 -0.59 -10.78 -6.31
CA GLY A 69 0.09 -11.01 -7.58
C GLY A 69 -0.86 -11.51 -8.67
N THR A 70 -1.64 -12.53 -8.34
CA THR A 70 -2.61 -13.14 -9.27
C THR A 70 -3.72 -12.15 -9.63
N ARG A 71 -4.25 -11.45 -8.64
CA ARG A 71 -5.35 -10.52 -8.82
C ARG A 71 -4.94 -9.30 -9.63
N ALA A 72 -3.75 -8.73 -9.37
CA ALA A 72 -3.24 -7.59 -10.14
C ALA A 72 -3.01 -7.95 -11.60
N THR A 73 -2.42 -9.12 -11.87
CA THR A 73 -2.21 -9.59 -13.24
C THR A 73 -3.53 -9.81 -13.98
N ALA A 74 -4.52 -10.40 -13.32
CA ALA A 74 -5.85 -10.62 -13.91
C ALA A 74 -6.59 -9.31 -14.17
N ALA A 75 -6.56 -8.38 -13.23
CA ALA A 75 -7.19 -7.06 -13.36
C ALA A 75 -6.51 -6.22 -14.45
N PHE A 76 -5.18 -6.28 -14.55
CA PHE A 76 -4.44 -5.62 -15.63
C PHE A 76 -4.85 -6.16 -17.00
N ALA A 77 -4.90 -7.47 -17.17
CA ALA A 77 -5.31 -8.10 -18.43
C ALA A 77 -6.78 -7.78 -18.81
N ALA A 78 -7.64 -7.54 -17.81
CA ALA A 78 -9.03 -7.16 -18.00
C ALA A 78 -9.23 -5.65 -18.20
N GLY A 79 -8.21 -4.82 -18.01
CA GLY A 79 -8.33 -3.36 -18.00
C GLY A 79 -9.16 -2.83 -16.82
N ASP A 80 -9.16 -3.53 -15.68
CA ASP A 80 -9.94 -3.25 -14.47
C ASP A 80 -9.07 -3.11 -13.23
N LEU A 81 -7.87 -2.54 -13.37
CA LEU A 81 -7.04 -2.17 -12.24
C LEU A 81 -7.75 -1.11 -11.37
N PRO A 82 -7.49 -1.08 -10.06
CA PRO A 82 -7.87 0.06 -9.23
C PRO A 82 -7.01 1.28 -9.58
N ASP A 83 -7.41 2.45 -9.12
CA ASP A 83 -6.67 3.69 -9.34
C ASP A 83 -5.39 3.74 -8.47
N VAL A 84 -5.43 3.15 -7.28
CA VAL A 84 -4.31 3.08 -6.35
C VAL A 84 -4.17 1.66 -5.80
N ILE A 85 -2.94 1.17 -5.77
CA ILE A 85 -2.58 -0.12 -5.19
C ILE A 85 -1.59 0.09 -4.03
N TYR A 86 -1.99 -0.34 -2.84
CA TYR A 86 -1.11 -0.42 -1.68
C TYR A 86 -0.47 -1.81 -1.66
N TYR A 87 0.82 -1.91 -1.94
CA TYR A 87 1.44 -3.19 -2.24
C TYR A 87 2.82 -3.39 -1.56
N PRO A 88 3.21 -4.64 -1.29
CA PRO A 88 4.54 -4.97 -0.80
C PRO A 88 5.63 -4.68 -1.85
N LEU A 89 6.77 -4.16 -1.41
CA LEU A 89 7.89 -3.74 -2.27
C LEU A 89 8.42 -4.84 -3.20
N SER A 90 8.22 -6.11 -2.86
CA SER A 90 8.59 -7.25 -3.71
C SER A 90 7.94 -7.23 -5.10
N PHE A 91 6.82 -6.52 -5.26
CA PHE A 91 6.15 -6.34 -6.55
C PHE A 91 6.63 -5.12 -7.34
N ALA A 92 7.44 -4.24 -6.75
CA ALA A 92 7.84 -2.98 -7.39
C ALA A 92 8.44 -3.19 -8.78
N LEU A 93 9.50 -3.99 -8.87
CA LEU A 93 10.19 -4.23 -10.14
C LEU A 93 9.31 -4.97 -11.15
N PRO A 94 8.76 -6.17 -10.85
CA PRO A 94 7.99 -6.92 -11.84
C PRO A 94 6.72 -6.20 -12.31
N TRP A 95 6.07 -5.43 -11.45
CA TRP A 95 4.86 -4.71 -11.85
C TRP A 95 5.15 -3.43 -12.63
N THR A 96 6.27 -2.77 -12.37
CA THR A 96 6.71 -1.63 -13.19
C THR A 96 7.13 -2.12 -14.60
N GLU A 97 7.85 -3.24 -14.69
CA GLU A 97 8.23 -3.84 -15.98
C GLU A 97 7.00 -4.32 -16.77
N ALA A 98 5.99 -4.84 -16.10
CA ALA A 98 4.74 -5.29 -16.72
C ALA A 98 3.79 -4.13 -17.10
N GLY A 99 4.05 -2.89 -16.66
CA GLY A 99 3.17 -1.75 -16.88
C GLY A 99 1.90 -1.75 -16.01
N ILE A 100 1.91 -2.52 -14.91
CA ILE A 100 0.83 -2.49 -13.90
C ILE A 100 0.92 -1.23 -13.06
N LEU A 101 2.14 -0.77 -12.77
CA LEU A 101 2.41 0.48 -12.05
C LEU A 101 2.79 1.59 -13.01
N ASP A 102 2.27 2.78 -12.76
CA ASP A 102 2.61 3.99 -13.47
C ASP A 102 3.74 4.74 -12.72
N ALA A 103 4.95 4.59 -13.22
CA ALA A 103 6.13 5.21 -12.62
C ALA A 103 6.18 6.73 -12.82
N GLU A 104 5.57 7.25 -13.89
CA GLU A 104 5.49 8.68 -14.15
C GLU A 104 4.55 9.35 -13.14
N ALA A 105 3.35 8.79 -12.94
CA ALA A 105 2.41 9.26 -11.94
C ALA A 105 2.99 9.19 -10.51
N ALA A 106 3.72 8.13 -10.17
CA ALA A 106 4.37 8.02 -8.87
C ALA A 106 5.46 9.10 -8.67
N GLN A 107 6.22 9.43 -9.72
CA GLN A 107 7.22 10.51 -9.67
C GLN A 107 6.55 11.87 -9.51
N GLU A 108 5.47 12.15 -10.25
CA GLU A 108 4.71 13.39 -10.12
C GLU A 108 4.21 13.62 -8.68
N VAL A 109 3.70 12.57 -8.03
CA VAL A 109 3.26 12.65 -6.62
C VAL A 109 4.43 12.92 -5.68
N LEU A 110 5.60 12.29 -5.88
CA LEU A 110 6.78 12.57 -5.08
C LEU A 110 7.26 14.01 -5.24
N ASP A 111 7.23 14.54 -6.45
CA ASP A 111 7.64 15.91 -6.75
C ASP A 111 6.66 16.93 -6.13
N ASP A 112 5.35 16.65 -6.20
CA ASP A 112 4.31 17.52 -5.60
C ASP A 112 4.40 17.56 -4.07
N LEU A 113 4.61 16.40 -3.43
CA LEU A 113 4.75 16.31 -1.97
C LEU A 113 6.11 16.82 -1.47
N GLY A 114 7.10 16.88 -2.35
CA GLY A 114 8.47 17.26 -2.03
C GLY A 114 9.30 16.10 -1.47
N ALA A 115 10.51 15.94 -2.01
CA ALA A 115 11.41 14.85 -1.63
C ALA A 115 11.77 14.83 -0.13
N ASP A 116 11.77 15.98 0.53
CA ASP A 116 12.07 16.12 1.96
C ASP A 116 10.96 15.56 2.86
N THR A 117 9.79 15.26 2.31
CA THR A 117 8.68 14.62 3.03
C THR A 117 9.01 13.17 3.39
N PHE A 118 9.89 12.54 2.63
CA PHE A 118 10.21 11.12 2.74
C PHE A 118 11.64 10.90 3.23
N ALA A 119 11.83 9.81 4.01
CA ALA A 119 13.17 9.36 4.32
C ALA A 119 13.85 8.84 3.02
N PRO A 120 15.16 9.13 2.81
CA PRO A 120 15.86 8.75 1.57
C PRO A 120 15.87 7.24 1.28
N GLY A 121 15.95 6.41 2.32
CA GLY A 121 15.96 4.95 2.19
C GLY A 121 14.74 4.38 1.48
N PRO A 122 13.51 4.62 1.98
CA PRO A 122 12.28 4.18 1.32
C PRO A 122 12.14 4.65 -0.13
N VAL A 123 12.50 5.89 -0.44
CA VAL A 123 12.50 6.40 -1.83
C VAL A 123 13.48 5.62 -2.70
N SER A 124 14.70 5.38 -2.20
CA SER A 124 15.70 4.58 -2.90
C SER A 124 15.25 3.14 -3.15
N MET A 125 14.51 2.56 -2.19
CA MET A 125 13.95 1.20 -2.34
C MET A 125 12.83 1.12 -3.38
N ALA A 126 12.09 2.21 -3.61
CA ALA A 126 11.06 2.28 -4.63
C ALA A 126 11.62 2.53 -6.05
N ALA A 127 12.93 2.82 -6.18
CA ALA A 127 13.55 3.07 -7.47
C ALA A 127 13.73 1.77 -8.27
N THR A 128 13.34 1.81 -9.53
CA THR A 128 13.53 0.73 -10.52
C THR A 128 14.22 1.29 -11.77
N PRO A 129 14.73 0.44 -12.67
CA PRO A 129 15.25 0.91 -13.96
C PRO A 129 14.26 1.71 -14.81
N ASN A 130 12.96 1.50 -14.57
CA ASN A 130 11.88 2.16 -15.31
C ASN A 130 11.28 3.37 -14.56
N GLY A 131 11.88 3.80 -13.45
CA GLY A 131 11.43 4.93 -12.64
C GLY A 131 11.01 4.52 -11.23
N ILE A 132 10.30 5.42 -10.55
CA ILE A 132 9.82 5.19 -9.19
C ILE A 132 8.57 4.31 -9.23
N ALA A 133 8.64 3.14 -8.60
CA ALA A 133 7.55 2.16 -8.62
C ALA A 133 6.34 2.58 -7.77
N GLY A 134 6.54 3.48 -6.80
CA GLY A 134 5.46 3.96 -5.94
C GLY A 134 5.92 4.97 -4.91
N VAL A 135 4.97 5.60 -4.27
CA VAL A 135 5.20 6.57 -3.20
C VAL A 135 5.31 5.82 -1.87
N PRO A 136 6.40 5.96 -1.11
CA PRO A 136 6.54 5.30 0.19
C PRO A 136 5.50 5.82 1.19
N VAL A 137 4.76 4.94 1.84
CA VAL A 137 3.74 5.31 2.85
C VAL A 137 4.15 4.83 4.23
N ASP A 138 4.61 3.59 4.33
CA ASP A 138 5.14 3.00 5.55
C ASP A 138 6.36 2.12 5.26
N GLY A 139 6.94 1.56 6.30
CA GLY A 139 8.07 0.64 6.18
C GLY A 139 8.06 -0.39 7.31
N TRP A 140 8.37 -1.61 6.95
CA TRP A 140 8.54 -2.71 7.89
C TRP A 140 10.02 -3.01 8.02
N THR A 141 10.52 -2.93 9.25
CA THR A 141 11.86 -3.40 9.57
C THR A 141 11.79 -4.82 10.10
N GLN A 142 12.71 -5.64 9.62
CA GLN A 142 12.88 -6.98 10.16
C GLN A 142 13.77 -6.89 11.39
N MET A 143 13.31 -7.47 12.49
CA MET A 143 14.04 -7.48 13.76
C MET A 143 13.75 -8.73 14.55
N VAL A 144 14.68 -9.11 15.41
CA VAL A 144 14.45 -10.13 16.42
C VAL A 144 13.77 -9.48 17.61
N VAL A 145 12.52 -9.85 17.87
CA VAL A 145 11.76 -9.43 19.05
C VAL A 145 11.86 -10.52 20.10
N TYR A 146 12.11 -10.16 21.36
CA TYR A 146 12.25 -11.13 22.44
C TYR A 146 11.47 -10.72 23.69
N ARG A 147 11.14 -11.69 24.52
CA ARG A 147 10.50 -11.51 25.82
C ARG A 147 11.54 -11.10 26.84
N LYS A 148 11.70 -9.79 27.03
CA LYS A 148 12.69 -9.22 27.94
C LYS A 148 12.55 -9.74 29.37
N ASP A 149 11.31 -9.87 29.85
CA ASP A 149 10.99 -10.39 31.18
C ASP A 149 11.52 -11.83 31.40
N LEU A 150 11.40 -12.71 30.40
CA LEU A 150 11.92 -14.07 30.49
C LEU A 150 13.45 -14.10 30.42
N PHE A 151 14.05 -13.26 29.60
CA PHE A 151 15.51 -13.16 29.53
C PHE A 151 16.10 -12.65 30.84
N GLU A 152 15.50 -11.66 31.47
CA GLU A 152 15.92 -11.14 32.79
C GLU A 152 15.76 -12.19 33.88
N ALA A 153 14.66 -12.93 33.92
CA ALA A 153 14.40 -13.99 34.89
C ALA A 153 15.43 -15.12 34.84
N GLU A 154 15.92 -15.46 33.64
CA GLU A 154 16.87 -16.53 33.38
C GLU A 154 18.34 -16.03 33.31
N GLY A 155 18.59 -14.75 33.53
CA GLY A 155 19.91 -14.13 33.43
C GLY A 155 20.55 -14.19 32.04
N LEU A 156 19.72 -14.18 30.98
CA LEU A 156 20.17 -14.26 29.61
C LEU A 156 20.55 -12.87 29.06
N ALA A 157 21.59 -12.82 28.23
CA ALA A 157 21.97 -11.63 27.51
C ALA A 157 21.00 -11.37 26.35
N ALA A 158 20.81 -10.10 26.00
CA ALA A 158 19.99 -9.73 24.82
C ALA A 158 20.45 -10.47 23.56
N PRO A 159 19.52 -10.86 22.65
CA PRO A 159 19.82 -11.71 21.49
C PRO A 159 20.47 -10.91 20.33
N THR A 160 21.59 -10.26 20.61
CA THR A 160 22.36 -9.43 19.67
C THR A 160 23.40 -10.24 18.86
N SER A 161 23.50 -11.53 19.13
CA SER A 161 24.36 -12.46 18.40
C SER A 161 23.71 -13.83 18.30
N TYR A 162 24.13 -14.66 17.34
CA TYR A 162 23.66 -16.03 17.21
C TYR A 162 23.91 -16.86 18.46
N SER A 163 25.06 -16.67 19.11
CA SER A 163 25.36 -17.40 20.35
C SER A 163 24.39 -17.06 21.50
N ASN A 164 23.98 -15.80 21.60
CA ASN A 164 22.98 -15.40 22.59
C ASN A 164 21.58 -15.94 22.25
N VAL A 165 21.23 -16.03 20.96
CA VAL A 165 19.98 -16.66 20.53
C VAL A 165 20.00 -18.15 20.88
N VAL A 166 21.10 -18.87 20.58
CA VAL A 166 21.23 -20.30 20.92
C VAL A 166 21.14 -20.54 22.42
N ALA A 167 21.86 -19.73 23.22
CA ALA A 167 21.79 -19.84 24.69
C ALA A 167 20.35 -19.63 25.21
N ALA A 168 19.60 -18.71 24.61
CA ALA A 168 18.20 -18.49 24.97
C ALA A 168 17.31 -19.69 24.55
N LEU A 169 17.55 -20.27 23.38
CA LEU A 169 16.84 -21.46 22.93
C LEU A 169 17.06 -22.64 23.87
N GLU A 170 18.31 -22.91 24.27
CA GLU A 170 18.64 -24.02 25.18
C GLU A 170 17.96 -23.86 26.54
N LYS A 171 17.73 -22.62 26.97
CA LYS A 171 17.17 -22.32 28.29
C LYS A 171 15.63 -22.25 28.28
N LEU A 172 15.04 -21.66 27.21
CA LEU A 172 13.63 -21.30 27.18
C LEU A 172 12.76 -22.25 26.32
N HIS A 173 13.37 -23.11 25.49
CA HIS A 173 12.61 -24.01 24.64
C HIS A 173 12.08 -25.21 25.43
N ASN A 174 10.78 -25.24 25.67
CA ASN A 174 10.09 -26.28 26.44
C ASN A 174 8.69 -26.55 25.82
N PRO A 175 8.62 -27.15 24.63
CA PRO A 175 7.34 -27.44 24.00
C PRO A 175 6.53 -28.51 24.76
N PRO A 176 5.21 -28.44 24.77
CA PRO A 176 4.39 -27.46 24.03
C PRO A 176 4.17 -26.12 24.77
N GLU A 177 4.65 -25.98 26.00
CA GLU A 177 4.41 -24.83 26.88
C GLU A 177 5.07 -23.55 26.33
N MET A 178 6.27 -23.71 25.76
CA MET A 178 7.03 -22.59 25.19
C MET A 178 7.90 -23.01 24.01
N TYR A 179 7.79 -22.28 22.92
CA TYR A 179 8.70 -22.41 21.78
C TYR A 179 9.75 -21.29 21.87
N GLY A 180 11.02 -21.67 21.90
CA GLY A 180 12.12 -20.72 22.09
C GLY A 180 12.34 -19.79 20.90
N PHE A 181 11.91 -20.16 19.71
CA PHE A 181 11.97 -19.34 18.51
C PHE A 181 10.80 -19.62 17.58
N VAL A 182 10.26 -18.60 16.93
CA VAL A 182 9.22 -18.72 15.92
C VAL A 182 9.67 -17.98 14.67
N ALA A 183 9.58 -18.64 13.54
CA ALA A 183 9.87 -18.07 12.24
C ALA A 183 8.82 -18.52 11.22
N ALA A 184 8.51 -17.67 10.27
CA ALA A 184 7.64 -18.06 9.16
C ALA A 184 8.39 -18.99 8.21
N THR A 185 7.78 -20.12 7.87
CA THR A 185 8.38 -21.15 7.01
C THR A 185 7.46 -21.61 5.90
N LYS A 186 6.28 -21.00 5.74
CA LYS A 186 5.36 -21.36 4.68
C LYS A 186 5.92 -20.90 3.34
N VAL A 187 6.03 -21.85 2.41
CA VAL A 187 6.51 -21.60 1.05
C VAL A 187 5.55 -20.66 0.32
N ASP A 188 6.09 -19.84 -0.55
CA ASP A 188 5.36 -18.84 -1.36
C ASP A 188 4.71 -17.70 -0.55
N GLU A 189 5.19 -17.46 0.67
CA GLU A 189 4.80 -16.28 1.44
C GLU A 189 5.98 -15.34 1.70
N ASN A 190 5.70 -14.03 1.68
CA ASN A 190 6.69 -12.98 1.90
C ASN A 190 7.43 -13.13 3.25
N PHE A 191 6.75 -13.61 4.27
CA PHE A 191 7.36 -13.78 5.60
C PHE A 191 8.48 -14.82 5.63
N MET A 192 8.39 -15.87 4.81
CA MET A 192 9.48 -16.86 4.71
C MET A 192 10.71 -16.24 4.03
N SER A 193 10.53 -15.49 2.95
CA SER A 193 11.63 -14.81 2.26
C SER A 193 12.37 -13.84 3.19
N GLN A 194 11.64 -13.10 4.01
CA GLN A 194 12.20 -12.19 5.01
C GLN A 194 13.08 -12.90 6.04
N VAL A 195 12.68 -14.08 6.50
CA VAL A 195 13.50 -14.90 7.41
C VAL A 195 14.78 -15.38 6.71
N LEU A 196 14.67 -15.84 5.47
CA LEU A 196 15.81 -16.28 4.68
C LEU A 196 16.80 -15.15 4.37
N GLU A 197 16.32 -13.96 4.07
CA GLU A 197 17.15 -12.78 3.84
C GLU A 197 18.09 -12.50 5.00
N HIS A 198 17.61 -12.59 6.24
CA HIS A 198 18.46 -12.40 7.43
C HIS A 198 19.60 -13.43 7.50
N VAL A 199 19.30 -14.68 7.21
CA VAL A 199 20.32 -15.74 7.20
C VAL A 199 21.31 -15.52 6.06
N LEU A 200 20.84 -15.19 4.87
CA LEU A 200 21.68 -14.95 3.69
C LEU A 200 22.58 -13.73 3.87
N LEU A 201 22.04 -12.63 4.43
CA LEU A 201 22.82 -11.44 4.76
C LEU A 201 23.91 -11.75 5.81
N ALA A 202 23.57 -12.49 6.86
CA ALA A 202 24.53 -12.88 7.90
C ALA A 202 25.63 -13.79 7.38
N LEU A 203 25.34 -14.61 6.38
CA LEU A 203 26.33 -15.48 5.71
C LEU A 203 27.07 -14.78 4.55
N SER A 204 26.79 -13.50 4.30
CA SER A 204 27.32 -12.73 3.15
C SER A 204 27.01 -13.38 1.78
N LEU A 205 25.96 -14.19 1.70
CA LEU A 205 25.59 -14.90 0.46
C LEU A 205 24.84 -14.02 -0.54
N ILE A 206 24.32 -12.88 -0.10
CA ILE A 206 23.56 -12.00 -0.97
C ILE A 206 24.43 -11.23 -1.98
N HIS A 207 25.75 -11.25 -1.77
CA HIS A 207 26.72 -10.61 -2.66
C HIS A 207 27.38 -11.57 -3.65
N ILE A 208 26.92 -12.82 -3.67
CA ILE A 208 27.37 -13.83 -4.65
C ILE A 208 26.49 -13.75 -5.90
#